data_ba4561534713a8a0b440db1e0d2883f0
#
_entry.id   ba4561534713a8a0b440db1e0d2883f0
#
_cell.length_a   1.000
_cell.length_b   1.000
_cell.length_c   1.000
_cell.angle_alpha   90.00
_cell.angle_beta   90.00
_cell.angle_gamma   90.00
#
_symmetry.space_group_name_H-M   'P 1'
#
loop_
_entity.id
_entity.type
_entity.pdbx_description
1 polymer ?
#
loop_
_entity_poly.entity_id
_entity_poly.type
_entity_poly.pdbx_seq_one_letter_code
_entity_poly.pdbx_strand_id
1 'polypeptide(L)'
;LLRTFSKLMSIAACRIGVIISNPQIIEYVKKGKLTFDVNAVALLFAERLVEQPQMIRKLIDIENEGKKYTLDSLKEHGYECRDCRGNFIFVKPKNDAKEVADKLENEKKVLVHPYGNPLLKDYIRVSVGSKKAMEIFVEAFLAVDQEG
;
A
#
# COMPACT_ATOMS: atom_id res chain seq x y z
N LEU A 1 5.50 12.19 13.18
CA LEU A 1 5.62 10.94 12.47
C LEU A 1 4.37 10.08 12.72
N LEU A 2 3.72 9.64 11.65
CA LEU A 2 2.58 8.71 11.72
C LEU A 2 3.03 7.35 11.16
N ARG A 3 2.67 6.27 11.81
CA ARG A 3 2.88 4.91 11.35
C ARG A 3 1.64 4.06 11.58
N THR A 4 1.41 3.10 10.71
CA THR A 4 0.31 2.15 10.82
C THR A 4 0.82 0.73 10.80
N PHE A 5 0.16 -0.15 11.52
CA PHE A 5 0.39 -1.60 11.47
C PHE A 5 -0.49 -2.28 10.41
N SER A 6 -1.38 -1.53 9.77
CA SER A 6 -2.39 -2.06 8.85
C SER A 6 -1.84 -2.61 7.52
N LYS A 7 -0.63 -2.21 7.11
CA LYS A 7 -0.09 -2.50 5.78
C LYS A 7 1.08 -3.48 5.89
N LEU A 8 2.31 -3.00 6.00
CA LEU A 8 3.51 -3.82 6.10
C LEU A 8 3.39 -4.95 7.12
N MET A 9 2.78 -4.69 8.28
CA MET A 9 2.60 -5.67 9.35
C MET A 9 1.38 -6.58 9.17
N SER A 10 0.58 -6.37 8.14
CA SER A 10 -0.60 -7.20 7.77
C SER A 10 -1.67 -7.34 8.86
N ILE A 11 -1.74 -6.45 9.84
CA ILE A 11 -2.73 -6.47 10.93
C ILE A 11 -3.75 -5.33 10.82
N ALA A 12 -4.26 -5.08 9.62
CA ALA A 12 -5.26 -4.03 9.38
C ALA A 12 -6.51 -4.13 10.25
N ALA A 13 -6.97 -5.36 10.55
CA ALA A 13 -8.12 -5.62 11.42
C ALA A 13 -7.91 -5.17 12.87
N CYS A 14 -6.67 -5.09 13.33
CA CYS A 14 -6.32 -4.65 14.69
C CYS A 14 -6.51 -3.14 14.92
N ARG A 15 -6.69 -2.34 13.89
CA ARG A 15 -6.94 -0.87 13.96
C ARG A 15 -5.88 -0.12 14.78
N ILE A 16 -4.60 -0.45 14.62
CA ILE A 16 -3.49 0.16 15.36
C ILE A 16 -2.66 1.08 14.46
N GLY A 17 -2.34 2.23 15.00
CA GLY A 17 -1.35 3.14 14.50
C GLY A 17 -0.64 3.86 15.64
N VAL A 18 0.49 4.48 15.36
CA VAL A 18 1.25 5.26 16.33
C VAL A 18 1.56 6.65 15.80
N ILE A 19 1.50 7.60 16.73
CA ILE A 19 1.93 8.98 16.51
C ILE A 19 3.16 9.21 17.37
N ILE A 20 4.25 9.65 16.74
CA ILE A 20 5.50 10.03 17.42
C ILE A 20 5.72 11.50 17.14
N SER A 21 5.71 12.32 18.19
CA SER A 21 5.89 13.78 18.08
C SER A 21 6.45 14.34 19.37
N ASN A 22 6.62 15.67 19.43
CA ASN A 22 7.01 16.34 20.67
C ASN A 22 5.88 16.26 21.72
N PRO A 23 6.19 16.43 23.01
CA PRO A 23 5.22 16.28 24.09
C PRO A 23 3.99 17.19 23.95
N GLN A 24 4.15 18.42 23.49
CA GLN A 24 3.04 19.37 23.34
C GLN A 24 2.01 18.88 22.32
N ILE A 25 2.46 18.40 21.15
CA ILE A 25 1.56 17.84 20.13
C ILE A 25 0.87 16.58 20.67
N ILE A 26 1.60 15.71 21.37
CA ILE A 26 1.01 14.50 21.95
C ILE A 26 -0.06 14.85 22.97
N GLU A 27 0.14 15.87 23.82
CA GLU A 27 -0.88 16.34 24.76
C GLU A 27 -2.14 16.87 24.08
N TYR A 28 -2.01 17.55 22.92
CA TYR A 28 -3.17 17.96 22.14
C TYR A 28 -3.92 16.75 21.53
N VAL A 29 -3.19 15.79 20.96
CA VAL A 29 -3.78 14.58 20.39
C VAL A 29 -4.51 13.75 21.44
N LYS A 30 -3.94 13.61 22.65
CA LYS A 30 -4.57 12.91 23.78
C LYS A 30 -5.95 13.43 24.14
N LYS A 31 -6.24 14.73 23.94
CA LYS A 31 -7.56 15.31 24.26
C LYS A 31 -8.69 14.73 23.37
N GLY A 32 -8.36 14.26 22.18
CA GLY A 32 -9.32 13.61 21.28
C GLY A 32 -9.36 12.08 21.39
N LYS A 33 -8.54 11.50 22.28
CA LYS A 33 -8.45 10.05 22.45
C LYS A 33 -9.59 9.55 23.33
N LEU A 34 -10.24 8.45 22.92
CA LEU A 34 -11.19 7.72 23.75
C LEU A 34 -10.43 6.89 24.81
N THR A 35 -11.14 6.48 25.87
CA THR A 35 -10.51 5.73 26.98
C THR A 35 -10.02 4.34 26.57
N PHE A 36 -10.71 3.69 25.63
CA PHE A 36 -10.43 2.32 25.16
C PHE A 36 -10.41 2.23 23.64
N ASP A 37 -9.53 3.02 22.99
CA ASP A 37 -9.45 3.11 21.52
C ASP A 37 -8.92 1.85 20.86
N VAL A 38 -8.02 1.13 21.54
CA VAL A 38 -7.33 -0.04 21.02
C VAL A 38 -7.56 -1.23 21.95
N ASN A 39 -7.96 -2.36 21.38
CA ASN A 39 -8.16 -3.57 22.17
C ASN A 39 -6.83 -4.17 22.66
N ALA A 40 -6.87 -4.85 23.79
CA ALA A 40 -5.67 -5.40 24.44
C ALA A 40 -4.93 -6.45 23.59
N VAL A 41 -5.66 -7.27 22.83
CA VAL A 41 -5.05 -8.28 21.94
C VAL A 41 -4.24 -7.59 20.84
N ALA A 42 -4.80 -6.54 20.25
CA ALA A 42 -4.11 -5.75 19.24
C ALA A 42 -2.83 -5.09 19.78
N LEU A 43 -2.87 -4.56 21.02
CA LEU A 43 -1.69 -4.00 21.67
C LEU A 43 -0.61 -5.05 21.88
N LEU A 44 -0.98 -6.25 22.39
CA LEU A 44 -0.04 -7.34 22.57
C LEU A 44 0.63 -7.75 21.25
N PHE A 45 -0.13 -7.84 20.16
CA PHE A 45 0.43 -8.11 18.82
C PHE A 45 1.40 -7.02 18.38
N ALA A 46 1.05 -5.74 18.57
CA ALA A 46 1.91 -4.63 18.19
C ALA A 46 3.22 -4.62 18.97
N GLU A 47 3.16 -4.87 20.29
CA GLU A 47 4.34 -4.99 21.15
C GLU A 47 5.26 -6.11 20.66
N ARG A 48 4.72 -7.31 20.42
CA ARG A 48 5.50 -8.45 19.91
C ARG A 48 6.14 -8.18 18.55
N LEU A 49 5.44 -7.49 17.65
CA LEU A 49 6.01 -7.12 16.36
C LEU A 49 7.17 -6.12 16.50
N VAL A 50 7.03 -5.12 17.37
CA VAL A 50 8.09 -4.12 17.59
C VAL A 50 9.33 -4.74 18.24
N GLU A 51 9.17 -5.77 19.06
CA GLU A 51 10.27 -6.55 19.64
C GLU A 51 11.04 -7.39 18.59
N GLN A 52 10.56 -7.47 17.35
CA GLN A 52 11.16 -8.24 16.26
C GLN A 52 11.69 -7.35 15.11
N PRO A 53 12.66 -6.45 15.35
CA PRO A 53 13.12 -5.50 14.34
C PRO A 53 13.71 -6.17 13.09
N GLN A 54 14.28 -7.35 13.23
CA GLN A 54 14.83 -8.10 12.09
C GLN A 54 13.73 -8.61 11.15
N MET A 55 12.59 -9.04 11.72
CA MET A 55 11.43 -9.44 10.92
C MET A 55 10.85 -8.24 10.18
N ILE A 56 10.75 -7.08 10.84
CA ILE A 56 10.28 -5.86 10.21
C ILE A 56 11.17 -5.44 9.04
N ARG A 57 12.49 -5.50 9.20
CA ARG A 57 13.47 -5.20 8.14
C ARG A 57 13.28 -6.17 6.95
N LYS A 58 13.15 -7.46 7.21
CA LYS A 58 12.91 -8.45 6.16
C LYS A 58 11.62 -8.16 5.37
N LEU A 59 10.54 -7.74 6.03
CA LEU A 59 9.29 -7.35 5.35
C LEU A 59 9.49 -6.10 4.48
N ILE A 60 10.25 -5.12 4.98
CA ILE A 60 10.61 -3.91 4.21
C ILE A 60 11.41 -4.28 2.96
N ASP A 61 12.38 -5.18 3.09
CA ASP A 61 13.23 -5.61 1.96
C ASP A 61 12.40 -6.34 0.90
N ILE A 62 11.47 -7.21 1.31
CA ILE A 62 10.53 -7.90 0.42
C ILE A 62 9.64 -6.90 -0.34
N GLU A 63 9.07 -5.91 0.35
CA GLU A 63 8.27 -4.87 -0.31
C GLU A 63 9.11 -4.00 -1.25
N ASN A 64 10.32 -3.62 -0.86
CA ASN A 64 11.21 -2.81 -1.68
C ASN A 64 11.64 -3.55 -2.96
N GLU A 65 11.92 -4.86 -2.88
CA GLU A 65 12.20 -5.70 -4.05
C GLU A 65 11.01 -5.73 -5.01
N GLY A 66 9.81 -5.99 -4.50
CA GLY A 66 8.59 -5.99 -5.30
C GLY A 66 8.28 -4.64 -5.93
N LYS A 67 8.46 -3.55 -5.16
CA LYS A 67 8.29 -2.17 -5.67
C LYS A 67 9.27 -1.87 -6.80
N LYS A 68 10.55 -2.16 -6.58
CA LYS A 68 11.58 -1.92 -7.59
C LYS A 68 11.26 -2.67 -8.87
N TYR A 69 10.95 -3.97 -8.77
CA TYR A 69 10.56 -4.79 -9.91
C TYR A 69 9.38 -4.16 -10.68
N THR A 70 8.32 -3.75 -9.97
CA THR A 70 7.12 -3.18 -10.61
C THR A 70 7.44 -1.88 -11.34
N LEU A 71 8.17 -0.97 -10.69
CA LEU A 71 8.52 0.32 -11.29
C LEU A 71 9.42 0.14 -12.52
N ASP A 72 10.43 -0.73 -12.45
CA ASP A 72 11.34 -0.99 -13.56
C ASP A 72 10.58 -1.63 -14.74
N SER A 73 9.80 -2.69 -14.48
CA SER A 73 9.04 -3.39 -15.53
C SER A 73 8.02 -2.47 -16.22
N LEU A 74 7.25 -1.69 -15.46
CA LEU A 74 6.27 -0.79 -16.07
C LEU A 74 6.92 0.36 -16.83
N LYS A 75 8.07 0.86 -16.37
CA LYS A 75 8.85 1.87 -17.08
C LYS A 75 9.39 1.35 -18.41
N GLU A 76 9.88 0.11 -18.46
CA GLU A 76 10.32 -0.55 -19.71
C GLU A 76 9.20 -0.63 -20.74
N HIS A 77 7.95 -0.77 -20.31
CA HIS A 77 6.76 -0.77 -21.15
C HIS A 77 6.16 0.64 -21.42
N GLY A 78 6.87 1.70 -20.98
CA GLY A 78 6.49 3.09 -21.24
C GLY A 78 5.38 3.66 -20.37
N TYR A 79 5.10 3.05 -19.20
CA TYR A 79 4.11 3.56 -18.26
C TYR A 79 4.67 4.61 -17.30
N GLU A 80 3.86 5.65 -17.02
CA GLU A 80 4.13 6.62 -15.96
C GLU A 80 3.78 6.01 -14.61
N CYS A 81 4.79 5.93 -13.73
CA CYS A 81 4.61 5.46 -12.36
C CYS A 81 5.13 6.50 -11.36
N ARG A 82 4.44 6.63 -10.21
CA ARG A 82 4.86 7.52 -9.11
C ARG A 82 5.06 6.72 -7.84
N ASP A 83 6.29 6.75 -7.32
CA ASP A 83 6.60 6.19 -5.99
C ASP A 83 6.22 7.19 -4.90
N CYS A 84 5.37 6.75 -3.98
CA CYS A 84 4.87 7.55 -2.86
C CYS A 84 5.65 7.31 -1.56
N ARG A 85 6.81 6.66 -1.58
CA ARG A 85 7.61 6.27 -0.40
C ARG A 85 6.84 5.46 0.67
N GLY A 86 5.64 5.00 0.35
CA GLY A 86 4.82 4.12 1.16
C GLY A 86 4.78 2.71 0.57
N ASN A 87 3.83 1.92 1.01
CA ASN A 87 3.60 0.56 0.53
C ASN A 87 2.68 0.49 -0.70
N PHE A 88 2.62 1.55 -1.48
CA PHE A 88 1.86 1.60 -2.72
C PHE A 88 2.55 2.50 -3.75
N ILE A 89 2.18 2.32 -5.01
CA ILE A 89 2.57 3.15 -6.14
C ILE A 89 1.33 3.62 -6.87
N PHE A 90 1.45 4.72 -7.61
CA PHE A 90 0.47 5.12 -8.60
C PHE A 90 0.97 4.74 -9.99
N VAL A 91 0.09 4.14 -10.78
CA VAL A 91 0.34 3.77 -12.18
C VAL A 91 -0.69 4.49 -13.02
N LYS A 92 -0.26 5.14 -14.09
CA LYS A 92 -1.15 5.74 -15.09
C LYS A 92 -1.31 4.76 -16.26
N PRO A 93 -2.49 4.11 -16.40
CA PRO A 93 -2.80 3.31 -17.57
C PRO A 93 -2.80 4.13 -18.86
N LYS A 94 -2.71 3.47 -20.00
CA LYS A 94 -2.91 4.10 -21.32
C LYS A 94 -4.39 4.28 -21.63
N ASN A 95 -5.22 3.38 -21.13
CA ASN A 95 -6.67 3.42 -21.20
C ASN A 95 -7.29 4.06 -19.96
N ASP A 96 -8.62 4.17 -19.89
CA ASP A 96 -9.31 4.72 -18.71
C ASP A 96 -9.00 3.93 -17.45
N ALA A 97 -8.56 4.64 -16.40
CA ALA A 97 -8.08 3.99 -15.16
C ALA A 97 -9.17 3.16 -14.45
N LYS A 98 -10.45 3.59 -14.57
CA LYS A 98 -11.55 2.86 -13.98
C LYS A 98 -11.85 1.60 -14.77
N GLU A 99 -11.89 1.67 -16.11
CA GLU A 99 -12.11 0.51 -16.97
C GLU A 99 -11.01 -0.54 -16.81
N VAL A 100 -9.74 -0.10 -16.74
CA VAL A 100 -8.60 -0.99 -16.47
C VAL A 100 -8.72 -1.67 -15.10
N ALA A 101 -9.12 -0.92 -14.07
CA ALA A 101 -9.32 -1.49 -12.74
C ALA A 101 -10.47 -2.51 -12.72
N ASP A 102 -11.58 -2.20 -13.37
CA ASP A 102 -12.75 -3.11 -13.49
C ASP A 102 -12.37 -4.41 -14.25
N LYS A 103 -11.60 -4.32 -15.34
CA LYS A 103 -11.11 -5.51 -16.08
C LYS A 103 -10.12 -6.34 -15.24
N LEU A 104 -9.17 -5.68 -14.54
CA LEU A 104 -8.24 -6.37 -13.64
C LEU A 104 -8.99 -7.18 -12.56
N GLU A 105 -10.02 -6.61 -11.95
CA GLU A 105 -10.83 -7.30 -10.94
C GLU A 105 -11.63 -8.45 -11.55
N ASN A 106 -12.37 -8.20 -12.64
CA ASN A 106 -13.33 -9.15 -13.17
C ASN A 106 -12.66 -10.30 -13.93
N GLU A 107 -11.63 -10.01 -14.74
CA GLU A 107 -10.98 -10.98 -15.62
C GLU A 107 -9.75 -11.64 -15.03
N LYS A 108 -8.93 -10.84 -14.32
CA LYS A 108 -7.63 -11.30 -13.79
C LYS A 108 -7.65 -11.56 -12.29
N LYS A 109 -8.74 -11.23 -11.58
CA LYS A 109 -8.87 -11.35 -10.12
C LYS A 109 -7.82 -10.55 -9.35
N VAL A 110 -7.38 -9.44 -9.93
CA VAL A 110 -6.41 -8.51 -9.34
C VAL A 110 -7.13 -7.22 -8.95
N LEU A 111 -7.18 -6.95 -7.64
CA LEU A 111 -7.86 -5.78 -7.09
C LEU A 111 -6.90 -4.60 -6.96
N VAL A 112 -7.21 -3.51 -7.63
CA VAL A 112 -6.50 -2.21 -7.53
C VAL A 112 -7.49 -1.11 -7.19
N HIS A 113 -7.01 0.09 -6.87
CA HIS A 113 -7.89 1.20 -6.47
C HIS A 113 -7.85 2.36 -7.47
N PRO A 114 -8.87 2.55 -8.31
CA PRO A 114 -9.02 3.74 -9.14
C PRO A 114 -9.53 4.92 -8.29
N TYR A 115 -9.34 6.14 -8.76
CA TYR A 115 -9.80 7.35 -8.06
C TYR A 115 -10.83 8.13 -8.89
N GLY A 116 -11.87 8.63 -8.22
CA GLY A 116 -12.88 9.49 -8.84
C GLY A 116 -12.56 10.99 -8.76
N ASN A 117 -11.51 11.41 -8.03
CA ASN A 117 -11.21 12.82 -7.91
C ASN A 117 -10.39 13.35 -9.11
N PRO A 118 -10.55 14.64 -9.51
CA PRO A 118 -9.90 15.19 -10.70
C PRO A 118 -8.36 15.10 -10.72
N LEU A 119 -7.70 15.07 -9.56
CA LEU A 119 -6.24 15.02 -9.46
C LEU A 119 -5.65 13.64 -9.71
N LEU A 120 -6.41 12.58 -9.43
CA LEU A 120 -5.94 11.19 -9.46
C LEU A 120 -6.78 10.28 -10.36
N LYS A 121 -7.79 10.82 -11.06
CA LYS A 121 -8.71 10.02 -11.89
C LYS A 121 -8.00 9.20 -12.98
N ASP A 122 -6.84 9.66 -13.45
CA ASP A 122 -6.07 8.99 -14.50
C ASP A 122 -5.11 7.93 -13.93
N TYR A 123 -5.15 7.68 -12.62
CA TYR A 123 -4.25 6.75 -11.95
C TYR A 123 -5.00 5.64 -11.23
N ILE A 124 -4.38 4.48 -11.21
CA ILE A 124 -4.71 3.40 -10.26
C ILE A 124 -3.65 3.36 -9.16
N ARG A 125 -4.08 3.11 -7.92
CA ARG A 125 -3.18 2.84 -6.80
C ARG A 125 -3.02 1.34 -6.64
N VAL A 126 -1.78 0.90 -6.64
CA VAL A 126 -1.38 -0.49 -6.50
C VAL A 126 -0.65 -0.66 -5.17
N SER A 127 -1.16 -1.52 -4.30
CA SER A 127 -0.44 -1.89 -3.08
C SER A 127 0.73 -2.80 -3.44
N VAL A 128 1.90 -2.48 -2.90
CA VAL A 128 3.12 -3.26 -3.15
C VAL A 128 3.14 -4.49 -2.25
N GLY A 129 3.57 -5.60 -2.79
CA GLY A 129 3.79 -6.84 -2.08
C GLY A 129 5.16 -7.43 -2.42
N SER A 130 5.32 -8.75 -2.25
CA SER A 130 6.53 -9.46 -2.69
C SER A 130 6.70 -9.37 -4.20
N LYS A 131 7.93 -9.57 -4.68
CA LYS A 131 8.23 -9.61 -6.12
C LYS A 131 7.30 -10.57 -6.87
N LYS A 132 7.07 -11.78 -6.33
CA LYS A 132 6.15 -12.75 -6.92
C LYS A 132 4.71 -12.22 -7.07
N ALA A 133 4.21 -11.51 -6.09
CA ALA A 133 2.88 -10.88 -6.18
C ALA A 133 2.86 -9.76 -7.22
N MET A 134 3.94 -9.01 -7.32
CA MET A 134 4.06 -7.92 -8.30
C MET A 134 4.26 -8.44 -9.73
N GLU A 135 4.89 -9.59 -9.92
CA GLU A 135 4.97 -10.28 -11.22
C GLU A 135 3.56 -10.60 -11.75
N ILE A 136 2.69 -11.16 -10.90
CA ILE A 136 1.29 -11.45 -11.25
C ILE A 136 0.53 -10.15 -11.60
N PHE A 137 0.73 -9.09 -10.83
CA PHE A 137 0.10 -7.81 -11.12
C PHE A 137 0.57 -7.23 -12.47
N VAL A 138 1.88 -7.18 -12.72
CA VAL A 138 2.44 -6.60 -13.95
C VAL A 138 1.95 -7.37 -15.18
N GLU A 139 1.99 -8.70 -15.14
CA GLU A 139 1.48 -9.55 -16.22
C GLU A 139 -0.01 -9.28 -16.50
N ALA A 140 -0.83 -9.28 -15.46
CA ALA A 140 -2.26 -9.01 -15.57
C ALA A 140 -2.55 -7.60 -16.10
N PHE A 141 -1.81 -6.59 -15.60
CA PHE A 141 -1.97 -5.21 -16.00
C PHE A 141 -1.61 -4.99 -17.47
N LEU A 142 -0.47 -5.52 -17.92
CA LEU A 142 -0.03 -5.41 -19.31
C LEU A 142 -1.02 -6.09 -20.25
N ALA A 143 -1.54 -7.27 -19.91
CA ALA A 143 -2.54 -7.96 -20.71
C ALA A 143 -3.82 -7.13 -20.88
N VAL A 144 -4.30 -6.50 -19.80
CA VAL A 144 -5.54 -5.71 -19.81
C VAL A 144 -5.39 -4.37 -20.53
N ASP A 145 -4.26 -3.68 -20.36
CA ASP A 145 -4.09 -2.30 -20.83
C ASP A 145 -3.42 -2.22 -22.22
N GLN A 146 -2.84 -3.33 -22.74
CA GLN A 146 -2.29 -3.40 -24.10
C GLN A 146 -3.27 -3.96 -25.14
N GLU A 147 -4.30 -4.69 -24.70
CA GLU A 147 -5.33 -5.28 -25.57
C GLU A 147 -6.49 -4.30 -25.91
N GLY A 148 -6.33 -3.01 -25.59
CA GLY A 148 -7.33 -1.96 -25.83
C GLY A 148 -7.04 -1.12 -27.06
#